data_7b4295d4195421fdeacb0f6d4d07ec6d
#
_entry.id   7b4295d4195421fdeacb0f6d4d07ec6d
#
_cell.length_a   1.000
_cell.length_b   1.000
_cell.length_c   1.000
_cell.angle_alpha   90.00
_cell.angle_beta   90.00
_cell.angle_gamma   90.00
#
_symmetry.space_group_name_H-M   'P 1'
#
loop_
_entity.id
_entity.type
_entity.pdbx_description
1 polymer ?
#
loop_
_entity_poly.entity_id
_entity_poly.type
_entity_poly.pdbx_seq_one_letter_code
_entity_poly.pdbx_strand_id
1 'polypeptide(L)'
;MTTDTRSMTETRQGNQAGLPERFNLLAQLLHWTMAAAILAMLFIGVAMMTSLTWRPRMLDLHQPLGIAILLLVIVRLVNRLRHGAPALPADLPCWQVMAAKASHWLLYGLMFSLPLLGWGVRSAGGWPVTMLAGVTLPPIAPVDPVWYAVLRDAHGLLAWLLFAVVLMHLSAALMHAWVRRDGVFSSMTPAGLHRRYRGNRGSD
;
A
#
# COMPACT_ATOMS: atom_id res chain seq x y z
N MET A 1 12.78 14.21 57.18
CA MET A 1 12.31 15.06 56.06
C MET A 1 12.71 14.35 54.78
N THR A 2 12.06 13.23 54.49
CA THR A 2 12.31 12.33 53.33
C THR A 2 10.96 11.86 52.81
N THR A 3 10.25 12.76 52.15
CA THR A 3 9.00 12.45 51.44
C THR A 3 9.03 13.14 50.08
N ASP A 4 8.62 12.38 49.09
CA ASP A 4 8.07 12.91 47.83
C ASP A 4 8.85 12.84 46.52
N THR A 5 9.82 11.95 46.41
CA THR A 5 10.38 11.63 45.09
C THR A 5 9.69 10.42 44.40
N ARG A 6 8.94 9.60 45.15
CA ARG A 6 8.23 8.44 44.61
C ARG A 6 6.93 8.81 43.87
N SER A 7 6.22 9.81 44.33
CA SER A 7 4.92 10.21 43.72
C SER A 7 5.09 10.86 42.34
N MET A 8 6.20 11.55 42.07
CA MET A 8 6.47 12.18 40.80
C MET A 8 6.88 11.20 39.69
N THR A 9 7.44 10.04 40.04
CA THR A 9 7.84 8.99 39.09
C THR A 9 6.63 8.17 38.67
N GLU A 10 5.69 7.89 39.56
CA GLU A 10 4.45 7.13 39.24
C GLU A 10 3.49 7.95 38.39
N THR A 11 3.42 9.28 38.59
CA THR A 11 2.55 10.15 37.77
C THR A 11 3.07 10.29 36.33
N ARG A 12 4.37 10.12 36.09
CA ARG A 12 4.93 10.14 34.72
C ARG A 12 4.74 8.83 33.96
N GLN A 13 4.69 7.68 34.64
CA GLN A 13 4.40 6.40 34.01
C GLN A 13 2.91 6.20 33.68
N GLY A 14 2.01 6.78 34.46
CA GLY A 14 0.56 6.70 34.21
C GLY A 14 0.06 7.48 33.00
N ASN A 15 0.85 8.42 32.46
CA ASN A 15 0.40 9.29 31.35
C ASN A 15 0.90 8.82 29.98
N GLN A 16 1.58 7.65 29.88
CA GLN A 16 1.94 7.03 28.60
C GLN A 16 0.98 5.90 28.16
N ALA A 17 0.02 5.55 28.99
CA ALA A 17 -1.03 4.60 28.67
C ALA A 17 -2.12 5.29 27.86
N GLY A 18 -1.99 5.37 26.54
CA GLY A 18 -3.11 5.82 25.72
C GLY A 18 -2.84 6.38 24.33
N LEU A 19 -1.60 6.51 23.88
CA LEU A 19 -1.38 6.85 22.48
C LEU A 19 -1.48 5.55 21.65
N PRO A 20 -2.34 5.52 20.61
CA PRO A 20 -2.41 4.36 19.75
C PRO A 20 -1.02 4.06 19.20
N GLU A 21 -0.60 2.80 19.30
CA GLU A 21 0.65 2.35 18.71
C GLU A 21 0.68 2.75 17.23
N ARG A 22 1.77 3.38 16.79
CA ARG A 22 1.93 3.85 15.42
C ARG A 22 2.88 2.95 14.67
N PHE A 23 2.64 2.82 13.38
CA PHE A 23 3.64 2.22 12.49
C PHE A 23 4.94 3.05 12.50
N ASN A 24 6.08 2.39 12.30
CA ASN A 24 7.35 3.09 12.17
C ASN A 24 7.33 4.01 10.93
N LEU A 25 8.17 5.04 10.93
CA LEU A 25 8.21 6.05 9.88
C LEU A 25 8.44 5.42 8.48
N LEU A 26 9.30 4.41 8.40
CA LEU A 26 9.55 3.71 7.15
C LEU A 26 8.29 3.02 6.61
N ALA A 27 7.50 2.36 7.49
CA ALA A 27 6.23 1.74 7.09
C ALA A 27 5.22 2.78 6.57
N GLN A 28 5.16 3.96 7.21
CA GLN A 28 4.28 5.05 6.77
C GLN A 28 4.72 5.62 5.42
N LEU A 29 6.02 5.92 5.23
CA LEU A 29 6.56 6.42 3.97
C LEU A 29 6.33 5.42 2.83
N LEU A 30 6.67 4.14 3.05
CA LEU A 30 6.43 3.08 2.07
C LEU A 30 4.95 2.94 1.73
N HIS A 31 4.05 3.09 2.73
CA HIS A 31 2.61 3.02 2.48
C HIS A 31 2.14 4.12 1.54
N TRP A 32 2.46 5.37 1.83
CA TRP A 32 1.98 6.51 1.04
C TRP A 32 2.61 6.56 -0.34
N THR A 33 3.90 6.24 -0.46
CA THR A 33 4.59 6.11 -1.75
C THR A 33 3.93 5.03 -2.62
N MET A 34 3.65 3.84 -2.03
CA MET A 34 2.96 2.77 -2.74
C MET A 34 1.53 3.13 -3.09
N ALA A 35 0.79 3.79 -2.20
CA ALA A 35 -0.58 4.24 -2.47
C ALA A 35 -0.60 5.18 -3.68
N ALA A 36 0.30 6.17 -3.73
CA ALA A 36 0.42 7.07 -4.88
C ALA A 36 0.82 6.34 -6.16
N ALA A 37 1.80 5.42 -6.09
CA ALA A 37 2.25 4.64 -7.23
C ALA A 37 1.16 3.71 -7.78
N ILE A 38 0.38 3.06 -6.91
CA ILE A 38 -0.73 2.17 -7.31
C ILE A 38 -1.86 2.97 -7.93
N LEU A 39 -2.23 4.12 -7.36
CA LEU A 39 -3.25 4.98 -7.97
C LEU A 39 -2.81 5.46 -9.35
N ALA A 40 -1.57 5.94 -9.50
CA ALA A 40 -1.02 6.31 -10.81
C ALA A 40 -1.06 5.12 -11.79
N MET A 41 -0.67 3.91 -11.34
CA MET A 41 -0.69 2.70 -12.15
C MET A 41 -2.11 2.34 -12.62
N LEU A 42 -3.13 2.46 -11.76
CA LEU A 42 -4.52 2.20 -12.12
C LEU A 42 -5.02 3.20 -13.17
N PHE A 43 -4.70 4.50 -13.01
CA PHE A 43 -5.05 5.52 -14.01
C PHE A 43 -4.33 5.29 -15.34
N ILE A 44 -3.04 4.95 -15.32
CA ILE A 44 -2.28 4.60 -16.52
C ILE A 44 -2.90 3.37 -17.19
N GLY A 45 -3.25 2.34 -16.44
CA GLY A 45 -3.90 1.14 -16.95
C GLY A 45 -5.22 1.42 -17.65
N VAL A 46 -6.09 2.23 -17.06
CA VAL A 46 -7.36 2.66 -17.66
C VAL A 46 -7.10 3.51 -18.92
N ALA A 47 -6.17 4.46 -18.89
CA ALA A 47 -5.81 5.29 -20.03
C ALA A 47 -5.30 4.45 -21.23
N MET A 48 -4.56 3.38 -20.97
CA MET A 48 -4.11 2.44 -22.01
C MET A 48 -5.27 1.69 -22.69
N MET A 49 -6.38 1.49 -21.99
CA MET A 49 -7.56 0.82 -22.54
C MET A 49 -8.45 1.78 -23.35
N THR A 50 -8.46 3.06 -23.00
CA THR A 50 -9.36 4.06 -23.57
C THR A 50 -8.77 4.79 -24.78
N SER A 51 -7.45 4.81 -24.96
CA SER A 51 -6.79 5.53 -26.06
C SER A 51 -5.68 4.73 -26.71
N LEU A 52 -5.89 4.36 -27.98
CA LEU A 52 -4.87 3.69 -28.78
C LEU A 52 -3.68 4.61 -29.10
N THR A 53 -3.92 5.91 -29.27
CA THR A 53 -2.88 6.90 -29.59
C THR A 53 -1.89 7.08 -28.44
N TRP A 54 -2.37 7.13 -27.21
CA TRP A 54 -1.54 7.32 -26.03
C TRP A 54 -0.97 6.03 -25.46
N ARG A 55 -1.50 4.88 -25.88
CA ARG A 55 -1.13 3.56 -25.37
C ARG A 55 0.38 3.27 -25.36
N PRO A 56 1.17 3.56 -26.43
CA PRO A 56 2.61 3.30 -26.40
C PRO A 56 3.31 4.07 -25.30
N ARG A 57 3.05 5.39 -25.17
CA ARG A 57 3.63 6.23 -24.11
C ARG A 57 3.22 5.79 -22.72
N MET A 58 1.96 5.40 -22.54
CA MET A 58 1.47 4.89 -21.24
C MET A 58 2.14 3.56 -20.90
N LEU A 59 2.41 2.70 -21.88
CA LEU A 59 3.12 1.44 -21.68
C LEU A 59 4.57 1.66 -21.23
N ASP A 60 5.25 2.68 -21.80
CA ASP A 60 6.62 3.05 -21.41
C ASP A 60 6.70 3.54 -19.96
N LEU A 61 5.63 4.09 -19.39
CA LEU A 61 5.51 4.45 -17.98
C LEU A 61 5.06 3.27 -17.12
N HIS A 62 4.13 2.47 -17.63
CA HIS A 62 3.52 1.34 -16.93
C HIS A 62 4.56 0.28 -16.52
N GLN A 63 5.45 -0.08 -17.44
CA GLN A 63 6.45 -1.13 -17.21
C GLN A 63 7.41 -0.78 -16.06
N PRO A 64 8.18 0.32 -16.11
CA PRO A 64 9.11 0.65 -15.03
C PRO A 64 8.42 0.93 -13.70
N LEU A 65 7.22 1.55 -13.72
CA LEU A 65 6.44 1.77 -12.50
C LEU A 65 5.97 0.44 -11.88
N GLY A 66 5.59 -0.54 -12.70
CA GLY A 66 5.23 -1.88 -12.25
C GLY A 66 6.40 -2.58 -11.53
N ILE A 67 7.60 -2.52 -12.10
CA ILE A 67 8.80 -3.08 -11.46
C ILE A 67 9.16 -2.31 -10.19
N ALA A 68 9.02 -0.98 -10.19
CA ALA A 68 9.23 -0.17 -8.98
C ALA A 68 8.25 -0.57 -7.85
N ILE A 69 6.98 -0.81 -8.17
CA ILE A 69 5.98 -1.32 -7.21
C ILE A 69 6.39 -2.70 -6.69
N LEU A 70 6.88 -3.60 -7.54
CA LEU A 70 7.38 -4.92 -7.12
C LEU A 70 8.50 -4.80 -6.09
N LEU A 71 9.46 -3.92 -6.31
CA LEU A 71 10.55 -3.67 -5.36
C LEU A 71 10.04 -3.06 -4.07
N LEU A 72 9.15 -2.08 -4.15
CA LEU A 72 8.55 -1.43 -2.99
C LEU A 72 7.72 -2.41 -2.14
N VAL A 73 6.96 -3.32 -2.76
CA VAL A 73 6.18 -4.31 -2.01
C VAL A 73 7.07 -5.30 -1.27
N ILE A 74 8.20 -5.71 -1.86
CA ILE A 74 9.18 -6.56 -1.19
C ILE A 74 9.75 -5.86 0.05
N VAL A 75 10.23 -4.62 -0.11
CA VAL A 75 10.78 -3.84 1.00
C VAL A 75 9.72 -3.64 2.10
N ARG A 76 8.49 -3.31 1.71
CA ARG A 76 7.38 -3.12 2.65
C ARG A 76 7.03 -4.41 3.39
N LEU A 77 6.98 -5.54 2.69
CA LEU A 77 6.71 -6.84 3.30
C LEU A 77 7.79 -7.23 4.31
N VAL A 78 9.06 -7.08 3.93
CA VAL A 78 10.21 -7.32 4.83
C VAL A 78 10.14 -6.43 6.06
N ASN A 79 9.86 -5.12 5.90
CA ASN A 79 9.69 -4.21 7.02
C ASN A 79 8.53 -4.62 7.94
N ARG A 80 7.40 -5.06 7.37
CA ARG A 80 6.24 -5.52 8.13
C ARG A 80 6.52 -6.82 8.91
N LEU A 81 7.24 -7.75 8.30
CA LEU A 81 7.60 -9.02 8.97
C LEU A 81 8.60 -8.80 10.12
N ARG A 82 9.48 -7.81 10.00
CA ARG A 82 10.48 -7.49 11.03
C ARG A 82 9.91 -6.70 12.20
N HIS A 83 8.99 -5.76 11.96
CA HIS A 83 8.50 -4.82 12.98
C HIS A 83 7.05 -5.09 13.41
N GLY A 84 6.35 -6.02 12.77
CA GLY A 84 4.95 -6.30 13.06
C GLY A 84 3.99 -5.20 12.59
N ALA A 85 2.79 -5.23 13.13
CA ALA A 85 1.76 -4.21 12.95
C ALA A 85 1.17 -3.89 14.33
N PRO A 86 0.81 -2.61 14.59
CA PRO A 86 0.08 -2.23 15.79
C PRO A 86 -1.19 -3.06 15.96
N ALA A 87 -1.58 -3.29 17.21
CA ALA A 87 -2.83 -3.96 17.52
C ALA A 87 -4.02 -3.15 16.99
N LEU A 88 -5.03 -3.85 16.49
CA LEU A 88 -6.31 -3.23 16.15
C LEU A 88 -7.08 -2.91 17.44
N PRO A 89 -7.99 -1.90 17.42
CA PRO A 89 -8.85 -1.59 18.56
C PRO A 89 -9.57 -2.83 19.09
N ALA A 90 -9.59 -2.99 20.43
CA ALA A 90 -10.15 -4.18 21.07
C ALA A 90 -11.69 -4.29 20.94
N ASP A 91 -12.37 -3.19 20.63
CA ASP A 91 -13.82 -3.09 20.44
C ASP A 91 -14.27 -3.49 19.03
N LEU A 92 -13.33 -3.85 18.12
CA LEU A 92 -13.67 -4.28 16.77
C LEU A 92 -14.30 -5.68 16.76
N PRO A 93 -15.44 -5.87 16.08
CA PRO A 93 -16.00 -7.18 15.83
C PRO A 93 -15.00 -8.12 15.14
N CYS A 94 -15.00 -9.40 15.49
CA CYS A 94 -14.06 -10.38 14.97
C CYS A 94 -14.01 -10.43 13.42
N TRP A 95 -15.18 -10.32 12.77
CA TRP A 95 -15.28 -10.31 11.31
C TRP A 95 -14.57 -9.11 10.67
N GLN A 96 -14.58 -7.91 11.31
CA GLN A 96 -13.85 -6.74 10.81
C GLN A 96 -12.33 -6.94 10.94
N VAL A 97 -11.87 -7.52 12.03
CA VAL A 97 -10.45 -7.89 12.22
C VAL A 97 -10.01 -8.87 11.15
N MET A 98 -10.82 -9.89 10.87
CA MET A 98 -10.53 -10.88 9.83
C MET A 98 -10.53 -10.24 8.44
N ALA A 99 -11.52 -9.42 8.11
CA ALA A 99 -11.61 -8.72 6.84
C ALA A 99 -10.42 -7.78 6.63
N ALA A 100 -10.00 -7.04 7.66
CA ALA A 100 -8.83 -6.18 7.60
C ALA A 100 -7.54 -6.98 7.33
N LYS A 101 -7.33 -8.10 8.01
CA LYS A 101 -6.17 -8.97 7.77
C LYS A 101 -6.20 -9.57 6.36
N ALA A 102 -7.34 -10.10 5.94
CA ALA A 102 -7.53 -10.70 4.62
C ALA A 102 -7.29 -9.68 3.49
N SER A 103 -7.85 -8.47 3.61
CA SER A 103 -7.64 -7.41 2.61
C SER A 103 -6.19 -7.00 2.47
N HIS A 104 -5.43 -6.90 3.56
CA HIS A 104 -4.01 -6.60 3.51
C HIS A 104 -3.22 -7.71 2.81
N TRP A 105 -3.44 -8.98 3.15
CA TRP A 105 -2.76 -10.09 2.49
C TRP A 105 -3.12 -10.20 1.01
N LEU A 106 -4.38 -9.95 0.66
CA LEU A 106 -4.83 -9.91 -0.73
C LEU A 106 -4.15 -8.77 -1.50
N LEU A 107 -4.04 -7.58 -0.91
CA LEU A 107 -3.31 -6.46 -1.51
C LEU A 107 -1.84 -6.81 -1.73
N TYR A 108 -1.15 -7.42 -0.75
CA TYR A 108 0.23 -7.87 -0.94
C TYR A 108 0.35 -8.88 -2.08
N GLY A 109 -0.54 -9.88 -2.12
CA GLY A 109 -0.56 -10.89 -3.18
C GLY A 109 -0.76 -10.26 -4.56
N LEU A 110 -1.72 -9.35 -4.71
CA LEU A 110 -2.00 -8.67 -5.97
C LEU A 110 -0.86 -7.75 -6.41
N MET A 111 -0.29 -6.96 -5.48
CA MET A 111 0.84 -6.08 -5.77
C MET A 111 2.12 -6.84 -6.15
N PHE A 112 2.27 -8.07 -5.70
CA PHE A 112 3.37 -8.94 -6.09
C PHE A 112 3.12 -9.65 -7.41
N SER A 113 1.92 -10.22 -7.60
CA SER A 113 1.58 -11.02 -8.78
C SER A 113 1.44 -10.19 -10.06
N LEU A 114 0.82 -9.00 -9.97
CA LEU A 114 0.55 -8.18 -11.16
C LEU A 114 1.81 -7.76 -11.92
N PRO A 115 2.87 -7.23 -11.28
CA PRO A 115 4.11 -6.90 -11.99
C PRO A 115 4.78 -8.13 -12.63
N LEU A 116 4.74 -9.28 -11.95
CA LEU A 116 5.29 -10.53 -12.49
C LEU A 116 4.50 -11.01 -13.70
N LEU A 117 3.16 -10.97 -13.64
CA LEU A 117 2.30 -11.28 -14.78
C LEU A 117 2.56 -10.32 -15.94
N GLY A 118 2.66 -9.02 -15.68
CA GLY A 118 2.99 -8.02 -16.70
C GLY A 118 4.34 -8.26 -17.35
N TRP A 119 5.34 -8.66 -16.57
CA TRP A 119 6.65 -9.06 -17.09
C TRP A 119 6.55 -10.35 -17.92
N GLY A 120 5.78 -11.34 -17.44
CA GLY A 120 5.49 -12.56 -18.18
C GLY A 120 4.78 -12.30 -19.52
N VAL A 121 3.79 -11.40 -19.54
CA VAL A 121 3.09 -10.99 -20.79
C VAL A 121 4.07 -10.44 -21.81
N ARG A 122 4.99 -9.55 -21.39
CA ARG A 122 6.00 -8.97 -22.29
C ARG A 122 6.95 -10.04 -22.81
N SER A 123 7.41 -10.93 -21.92
CA SER A 123 8.28 -12.04 -22.27
C SER A 123 7.62 -12.99 -23.27
N ALA A 124 6.38 -13.41 -23.01
CA ALA A 124 5.65 -14.33 -23.88
C ALA A 124 5.30 -13.72 -25.24
N GLY A 125 5.17 -12.37 -25.32
CA GLY A 125 4.99 -11.65 -26.57
C GLY A 125 6.28 -11.40 -27.36
N GLY A 126 7.44 -11.77 -26.83
CA GLY A 126 8.74 -11.54 -27.49
C GLY A 126 9.25 -10.09 -27.36
N TRP A 127 8.69 -9.28 -26.45
CA TRP A 127 9.12 -7.90 -26.26
C TRP A 127 9.90 -7.74 -24.94
N PRO A 128 11.04 -7.03 -24.94
CA PRO A 128 11.78 -6.79 -23.71
C PRO A 128 11.00 -5.87 -22.77
N VAL A 129 11.17 -6.04 -21.46
CA VAL A 129 10.78 -5.04 -20.46
C VAL A 129 11.93 -4.05 -20.33
N THR A 130 11.73 -2.85 -20.83
CA THR A 130 12.76 -1.80 -20.81
C THR A 130 12.50 -0.86 -19.65
N MET A 131 13.50 -0.72 -18.79
CA MET A 131 13.52 0.21 -17.67
C MET A 131 14.01 1.59 -18.11
N LEU A 132 13.85 2.58 -17.24
CA LEU A 132 14.48 3.88 -17.40
C LEU A 132 16.00 3.69 -17.62
N ALA A 133 16.61 4.52 -18.47
CA ALA A 133 18.02 4.44 -18.88
C ALA A 133 18.38 3.25 -19.79
N GLY A 134 17.39 2.62 -20.44
CA GLY A 134 17.65 1.59 -21.46
C GLY A 134 18.03 0.21 -20.93
N VAL A 135 17.98 -0.01 -19.62
CA VAL A 135 18.22 -1.34 -19.03
C VAL A 135 17.06 -2.26 -19.37
N THR A 136 17.34 -3.41 -19.98
CA THR A 136 16.33 -4.43 -20.31
C THR A 136 16.40 -5.58 -19.32
N LEU A 137 15.24 -6.05 -18.88
CA LEU A 137 15.12 -7.22 -18.02
C LEU A 137 15.11 -8.51 -18.86
N PRO A 138 15.71 -9.61 -18.35
CA PRO A 138 15.68 -10.89 -19.04
C PRO A 138 14.25 -11.43 -19.16
N PRO A 139 13.93 -12.25 -20.19
CA PRO A 139 12.61 -12.87 -20.30
C PRO A 139 12.40 -13.90 -19.19
N ILE A 140 11.16 -13.98 -18.65
CA ILE A 140 10.75 -14.94 -17.62
C ILE A 140 9.72 -15.96 -18.11
N ALA A 141 9.31 -15.85 -19.37
CA ALA A 141 8.41 -16.80 -20.03
C ALA A 141 8.88 -17.04 -21.47
N PRO A 142 8.62 -18.22 -22.05
CA PRO A 142 8.91 -18.49 -23.44
C PRO A 142 8.04 -17.63 -24.36
N VAL A 143 8.54 -17.34 -25.56
CA VAL A 143 7.76 -16.65 -26.61
C VAL A 143 6.72 -17.63 -27.15
N ASP A 144 5.47 -17.41 -26.79
CA ASP A 144 4.36 -18.31 -27.13
C ASP A 144 3.02 -17.58 -27.10
N PRO A 145 2.18 -17.70 -28.13
CA PRO A 145 0.90 -17.00 -28.21
C PRO A 145 -0.12 -17.42 -27.13
N VAL A 146 -0.10 -18.69 -26.71
CA VAL A 146 -1.03 -19.20 -25.70
C VAL A 146 -0.66 -18.65 -24.33
N TRP A 147 0.63 -18.70 -23.97
CA TRP A 147 1.11 -18.07 -22.73
C TRP A 147 0.86 -16.57 -22.71
N TYR A 148 1.07 -15.89 -23.84
CA TYR A 148 0.77 -14.46 -23.95
C TYR A 148 -0.71 -14.17 -23.65
N ALA A 149 -1.63 -14.94 -24.25
CA ALA A 149 -3.07 -14.74 -24.03
C ALA A 149 -3.46 -14.99 -22.58
N VAL A 150 -3.05 -16.12 -22.00
CA VAL A 150 -3.37 -16.50 -20.62
C VAL A 150 -2.84 -15.48 -19.60
N LEU A 151 -1.57 -15.10 -19.73
CA LEU A 151 -0.95 -14.15 -18.81
C LEU A 151 -1.57 -12.75 -18.92
N ARG A 152 -1.91 -12.33 -20.13
CA ARG A 152 -2.57 -11.05 -20.37
C ARG A 152 -3.96 -11.00 -19.75
N ASP A 153 -4.75 -12.05 -19.93
CA ASP A 153 -6.11 -12.11 -19.40
C ASP A 153 -6.08 -12.21 -17.86
N ALA A 154 -5.15 -13.00 -17.31
CA ALA A 154 -4.92 -13.07 -15.87
C ALA A 154 -4.49 -11.71 -15.29
N HIS A 155 -3.56 -11.00 -15.94
CA HIS A 155 -3.15 -9.66 -15.54
C HIS A 155 -4.34 -8.69 -15.54
N GLY A 156 -5.16 -8.70 -16.58
CA GLY A 156 -6.35 -7.86 -16.69
C GLY A 156 -7.38 -8.14 -15.59
N LEU A 157 -7.68 -9.42 -15.34
CA LEU A 157 -8.61 -9.84 -14.28
C LEU A 157 -8.13 -9.42 -12.90
N LEU A 158 -6.85 -9.69 -12.59
CA LEU A 158 -6.28 -9.33 -11.30
C LEU A 158 -6.12 -7.81 -11.13
N ALA A 159 -5.96 -7.04 -12.21
CA ALA A 159 -5.95 -5.57 -12.16
C ALA A 159 -7.32 -5.01 -11.76
N TRP A 160 -8.42 -5.57 -12.28
CA TRP A 160 -9.77 -5.22 -11.85
C TRP A 160 -10.04 -5.64 -10.40
N LEU A 161 -9.55 -6.80 -9.98
CA LEU A 161 -9.62 -7.23 -8.58
C LEU A 161 -8.84 -6.27 -7.68
N LEU A 162 -7.62 -5.87 -8.07
CA LEU A 162 -6.84 -4.88 -7.31
C LEU A 162 -7.61 -3.57 -7.18
N PHE A 163 -8.21 -3.08 -8.26
CA PHE A 163 -9.02 -1.86 -8.25
C PHE A 163 -10.17 -1.95 -7.23
N ALA A 164 -10.94 -3.05 -7.26
CA ALA A 164 -12.04 -3.26 -6.31
C ALA A 164 -11.55 -3.32 -4.85
N VAL A 165 -10.44 -4.04 -4.59
CA VAL A 165 -9.86 -4.16 -3.25
C VAL A 165 -9.30 -2.83 -2.76
N VAL A 166 -8.68 -2.02 -3.63
CA VAL A 166 -8.20 -0.67 -3.28
C VAL A 166 -9.37 0.24 -2.92
N LEU A 167 -10.48 0.22 -3.67
CA LEU A 167 -11.67 1.00 -3.33
C LEU A 167 -12.25 0.59 -1.97
N MET A 168 -12.36 -0.71 -1.71
CA MET A 168 -12.85 -1.23 -0.43
C MET A 168 -11.91 -0.85 0.73
N HIS A 169 -10.60 -0.96 0.53
CA HIS A 169 -9.58 -0.57 1.51
C HIS A 169 -9.64 0.93 1.82
N LEU A 170 -9.76 1.78 0.80
CA LEU A 170 -9.91 3.22 0.97
C LEU A 170 -11.22 3.56 1.71
N SER A 171 -12.33 2.94 1.34
CA SER A 171 -13.64 3.14 2.01
C SER A 171 -13.57 2.77 3.49
N ALA A 172 -12.92 1.65 3.83
CA ALA A 172 -12.71 1.25 5.22
C ALA A 172 -11.82 2.27 5.96
N ALA A 173 -10.74 2.73 5.34
CA ALA A 173 -9.85 3.74 5.93
C ALA A 173 -10.58 5.06 6.21
N LEU A 174 -11.43 5.53 5.29
CA LEU A 174 -12.26 6.72 5.46
C LEU A 174 -13.33 6.53 6.55
N MET A 175 -13.94 5.36 6.62
CA MET A 175 -14.89 5.01 7.69
C MET A 175 -14.20 5.11 9.08
N HIS A 176 -13.00 4.54 9.23
CA HIS A 176 -12.22 4.64 10.47
C HIS A 176 -11.78 6.08 10.77
N ALA A 177 -11.46 6.88 9.73
CA ALA A 177 -11.03 8.27 9.91
C ALA A 177 -12.16 9.22 10.32
N TRP A 178 -13.34 9.10 9.70
CA TRP A 178 -14.40 10.10 9.81
C TRP A 178 -15.56 9.65 10.70
N VAL A 179 -15.92 8.37 10.66
CA VAL A 179 -17.08 7.84 11.40
C VAL A 179 -16.63 7.28 12.75
N ARG A 180 -15.74 6.28 12.75
CA ARG A 180 -15.31 5.64 14.00
C ARG A 180 -14.32 6.48 14.81
N ARG A 181 -13.41 7.19 14.15
CA ARG A 181 -12.37 8.06 14.76
C ARG A 181 -11.54 7.31 15.79
N ASP A 182 -11.26 6.03 15.55
CA ASP A 182 -10.65 5.07 16.46
C ASP A 182 -9.12 5.01 16.39
N GLY A 183 -8.48 5.92 15.66
CA GLY A 183 -7.02 6.00 15.55
C GLY A 183 -6.39 5.06 14.51
N VAL A 184 -7.13 4.14 13.89
CA VAL A 184 -6.61 3.22 12.86
C VAL A 184 -6.00 3.98 11.70
N PHE A 185 -6.71 4.97 11.15
CA PHE A 185 -6.19 5.82 10.08
C PHE A 185 -4.97 6.62 10.52
N SER A 186 -5.01 7.21 11.71
CA SER A 186 -3.93 8.04 12.23
C SER A 186 -2.65 7.27 12.56
N SER A 187 -2.73 5.94 12.74
CA SER A 187 -1.55 5.09 12.93
C SER A 187 -0.63 5.06 11.71
N MET A 188 -1.18 5.32 10.52
CA MET A 188 -0.47 5.38 9.23
C MET A 188 -0.10 6.80 8.78
N THR A 189 -0.48 7.85 9.53
CA THR A 189 -0.14 9.24 9.19
C THR A 189 1.06 9.74 9.99
N PRO A 190 2.01 10.50 9.37
CA PRO A 190 3.14 11.10 10.08
C PRO A 190 2.68 12.02 11.22
N ALA A 191 3.39 11.99 12.36
CA ALA A 191 3.02 12.72 13.58
C ALA A 191 2.91 14.24 13.40
N GLY A 192 3.60 14.83 12.42
CA GLY A 192 3.62 16.29 12.17
C GLY A 192 2.30 16.88 11.67
N LEU A 193 1.45 16.07 11.02
CA LEU A 193 0.15 16.55 10.49
C LEU A 193 -0.91 16.72 11.60
N HIS A 194 -0.83 15.96 12.69
CA HIS A 194 -1.79 16.05 13.81
C HIS A 194 -1.61 17.27 14.70
N ARG A 195 -0.38 17.81 14.83
CA ARG A 195 -0.14 19.00 15.67
C ARG A 195 -0.82 20.25 15.11
N ARG A 196 -0.92 20.39 13.78
CA ARG A 196 -1.58 21.54 13.14
C ARG A 196 -3.10 21.53 13.33
N TYR A 197 -3.73 20.36 13.43
CA TYR A 197 -5.19 20.28 13.55
C TYR A 197 -5.70 20.52 14.98
N ARG A 198 -4.88 20.28 16.01
CA ARG A 198 -5.21 20.53 17.41
C ARG A 198 -4.92 21.94 17.89
N GLY A 199 -3.96 22.63 17.24
CA GLY A 199 -3.57 24.02 17.56
C GLY A 199 -4.61 25.06 17.14
N ASN A 200 -5.52 24.74 16.22
CA ASN A 200 -6.50 25.71 15.70
C ASN A 200 -7.88 25.64 16.40
N ARG A 201 -8.04 24.84 17.45
CA ARG A 201 -9.29 24.76 18.25
C ARG A 201 -9.18 25.38 19.65
N GLY A 202 -8.11 26.08 19.94
CA GLY A 202 -7.85 26.68 21.24
C GLY A 202 -7.69 28.22 21.23
N SER A 203 -8.14 28.87 20.15
CA SER A 203 -8.05 30.32 20.01
C SER A 203 -9.38 30.96 19.58
N ASP A 204 -10.51 30.43 20.07
CA ASP A 204 -11.82 31.08 20.00
C ASP A 204 -12.44 31.13 21.40
#